data_f97b316d1aa15e259939e51ccbc3a317
#
_entry.id   f97b316d1aa15e259939e51ccbc3a317
#
_cell.length_a   1.000
_cell.length_b   1.000
_cell.length_c   1.000
_cell.angle_alpha   90.00
_cell.angle_beta   90.00
_cell.angle_gamma   90.00
#
_symmetry.space_group_name_H-M   'P 1'
#
loop_
_entity.id
_entity.type
_entity.pdbx_description
1 polymer ?
#
loop_
_entity_poly.entity_id
_entity_poly.type
_entity_poly.pdbx_seq_one_letter_code
_entity_poly.pdbx_strand_id
1 'polypeptide(L)'
;MNVPTDRGRWMAALAAAFAIILLFVGCQGSGSKAAGDATGANSSDNAELFTIPPEQMAHVQVLTVQTATLPRTLRLTGAVAYNSFRTTPVITQVSGPVAKVVVVPGQKVHQSEPMLYVASPDYSQLRTNYLKAKSAYALAQMAYDRARDLYQHKAIAEQNLEQAESAEVQAGGDLAAAQAALKVMGITDPDALVKAPPSFEVPVRAPISGEVVEQDVSAGQLIQPGTTQCFMISDTSSMWVLVNVYQKDLPYVHLGDTVTVQTDTYPDVFHGRISYVAASLDPNTRTLQARIETANPGEKLKKDMFVVATVNAGTIPNAIALPDAAVLRDSENQPFVYAAASSNQFGRRTVTLGESLNGQTQITSGLKSGDRVIGNGSLFLQFANSLQR
;
A
#
# COMPACT_ATOMS: atom_id res chain seq x y z
N MET A 1 26.99 10.30 -44.09
CA MET A 1 28.16 9.73 -43.36
C MET A 1 27.77 8.33 -42.95
N ASN A 2 28.26 7.34 -43.72
CA ASN A 2 27.93 5.91 -43.64
C ASN A 2 28.64 5.24 -42.45
N VAL A 3 27.88 4.46 -41.67
CA VAL A 3 28.44 3.50 -40.72
C VAL A 3 28.12 2.10 -41.23
N PRO A 4 29.08 1.21 -41.45
CA PRO A 4 28.85 -0.12 -41.97
C PRO A 4 28.46 -1.11 -40.87
N THR A 5 27.44 -1.90 -41.20
CA THR A 5 27.02 -3.12 -40.50
C THR A 5 28.03 -4.23 -40.69
N ASP A 6 28.62 -4.72 -39.62
CA ASP A 6 29.39 -5.99 -39.63
C ASP A 6 28.60 -7.07 -38.87
N ARG A 7 27.80 -7.81 -39.65
CA ARG A 7 27.17 -9.08 -39.26
C ARG A 7 27.92 -10.21 -39.99
N GLY A 8 28.68 -10.96 -39.27
CA GLY A 8 29.15 -12.22 -39.85
C GLY A 8 30.55 -12.65 -39.43
N ARG A 9 30.71 -13.15 -38.20
CA ARG A 9 31.88 -13.98 -37.84
C ARG A 9 31.82 -14.55 -36.43
N TRP A 10 30.74 -15.24 -36.08
CA TRP A 10 30.70 -16.08 -34.85
C TRP A 10 29.81 -17.31 -35.03
N MET A 11 30.01 -18.04 -36.14
CA MET A 11 29.43 -19.35 -36.38
C MET A 11 30.47 -20.31 -36.96
N ALA A 12 31.49 -20.67 -36.19
CA ALA A 12 32.38 -21.78 -36.54
C ALA A 12 33.30 -22.11 -35.33
N ALA A 13 32.77 -22.59 -34.22
CA ALA A 13 33.56 -23.24 -33.17
C ALA A 13 32.66 -23.92 -32.12
N LEU A 14 31.83 -24.91 -32.50
CA LEU A 14 31.18 -25.85 -31.58
C LEU A 14 30.71 -27.11 -32.33
N ALA A 15 31.66 -27.82 -32.94
CA ALA A 15 31.45 -29.14 -33.53
C ALA A 15 32.73 -29.99 -33.43
N ALA A 16 33.20 -30.27 -32.22
CA ALA A 16 34.23 -31.29 -31.96
C ALA A 16 34.38 -31.58 -30.47
N ALA A 17 33.40 -32.22 -29.84
CA ALA A 17 33.56 -32.86 -28.53
C ALA A 17 32.34 -33.78 -28.19
N PHE A 18 32.02 -34.73 -29.13
CA PHE A 18 31.02 -35.76 -28.85
C PHE A 18 31.44 -37.05 -29.58
N ALA A 19 32.53 -37.66 -29.17
CA ALA A 19 32.90 -39.02 -29.51
C ALA A 19 34.08 -39.43 -28.63
N ILE A 20 33.84 -40.12 -27.56
CA ILE A 20 34.71 -41.10 -26.85
C ILE A 20 34.04 -41.30 -25.48
N ILE A 21 33.31 -42.37 -25.33
CA ILE A 21 33.12 -43.27 -24.17
C ILE A 21 31.96 -44.19 -24.54
N LEU A 22 32.30 -45.19 -25.31
CA LEU A 22 31.60 -46.44 -25.45
C LEU A 22 32.71 -47.48 -25.58
N LEU A 23 32.91 -48.25 -24.52
CA LEU A 23 33.53 -49.61 -24.55
C LEU A 23 33.98 -49.96 -23.12
N PHE A 24 33.14 -50.62 -22.39
CA PHE A 24 33.56 -51.74 -21.54
C PHE A 24 32.33 -52.65 -21.28
N VAL A 25 32.34 -53.74 -22.01
CA VAL A 25 31.41 -54.85 -21.90
C VAL A 25 32.00 -55.90 -20.98
N GLY A 26 31.15 -56.43 -20.05
CA GLY A 26 31.10 -57.83 -19.77
C GLY A 26 31.91 -58.38 -18.62
N CYS A 27 31.19 -58.86 -17.60
CA CYS A 27 31.41 -60.27 -17.17
C CYS A 27 30.22 -60.77 -16.41
N GLN A 28 29.67 -61.90 -16.89
CA GLN A 28 28.65 -62.73 -16.30
C GLN A 28 29.21 -63.47 -15.08
N GLY A 29 28.35 -63.68 -14.07
CA GLY A 29 28.60 -64.60 -12.99
C GLY A 29 27.24 -65.07 -12.41
N SER A 30 26.88 -66.24 -12.73
CA SER A 30 25.64 -67.01 -12.44
C SER A 30 25.48 -67.41 -10.97
N GLY A 31 24.21 -67.36 -10.49
CA GLY A 31 23.67 -68.43 -9.68
C GLY A 31 23.64 -68.27 -8.17
N SER A 32 22.50 -68.00 -7.59
CA SER A 32 21.88 -68.94 -6.65
C SER A 32 20.56 -68.42 -6.12
N LYS A 33 19.49 -69.21 -6.30
CA LYS A 33 18.19 -69.04 -5.65
C LYS A 33 18.32 -69.39 -4.16
N ALA A 34 17.90 -68.49 -3.28
CA ALA A 34 17.40 -68.87 -1.96
C ALA A 34 16.18 -68.02 -1.67
N ALA A 35 15.05 -68.72 -1.58
CA ALA A 35 13.82 -68.20 -1.02
C ALA A 35 14.04 -67.97 0.48
N GLY A 36 13.72 -66.78 0.94
CA GLY A 36 13.79 -66.44 2.35
C GLY A 36 12.71 -65.41 2.69
N ASP A 37 11.77 -65.82 3.44
CA ASP A 37 10.65 -65.15 4.07
C ASP A 37 10.65 -63.65 4.16
N ALA A 38 9.56 -63.05 3.67
CA ALA A 38 9.15 -61.69 3.98
C ALA A 38 8.62 -61.66 5.42
N THR A 39 9.49 -61.54 6.39
CA THR A 39 9.11 -61.13 7.74
C THR A 39 9.14 -59.61 7.74
N GLY A 40 7.95 -59.02 7.85
CA GLY A 40 7.80 -57.55 8.03
C GLY A 40 8.64 -57.10 9.21
N ALA A 41 9.67 -56.36 8.91
CA ALA A 41 10.39 -55.57 9.92
C ALA A 41 9.45 -54.49 10.44
N ASN A 42 8.72 -54.79 11.48
CA ASN A 42 8.30 -53.78 12.46
C ASN A 42 9.61 -53.21 13.00
N SER A 43 9.98 -52.05 12.51
CA SER A 43 10.92 -51.18 13.20
C SER A 43 10.20 -50.73 14.50
N SER A 44 10.29 -51.59 15.51
CA SER A 44 10.03 -51.21 16.89
C SER A 44 11.04 -50.12 17.22
N ASP A 45 10.57 -48.87 17.20
CA ASP A 45 11.21 -47.73 17.77
C ASP A 45 11.60 -48.10 19.22
N ASN A 46 12.87 -48.48 19.42
CA ASN A 46 13.45 -48.56 20.76
C ASN A 46 13.64 -47.09 21.23
N ALA A 47 12.53 -46.40 21.49
CA ALA A 47 12.54 -45.16 22.17
C ALA A 47 13.09 -45.41 23.57
N GLU A 48 14.29 -44.89 23.86
CA GLU A 48 14.82 -44.85 25.22
C GLU A 48 13.76 -44.26 26.15
N LEU A 49 13.12 -45.12 26.93
CA LEU A 49 12.09 -44.69 27.86
C LEU A 49 12.77 -44.09 29.08
N PHE A 50 12.46 -42.84 29.33
CA PHE A 50 12.94 -42.08 30.48
C PHE A 50 11.85 -42.06 31.55
N THR A 51 12.19 -42.46 32.79
CA THR A 51 11.28 -42.42 33.94
C THR A 51 11.55 -41.12 34.70
N ILE A 52 10.56 -40.24 34.82
CA ILE A 52 10.66 -39.00 35.60
C ILE A 52 10.41 -39.31 37.07
N PRO A 53 11.34 -38.96 37.97
CA PRO A 53 11.10 -39.05 39.42
C PRO A 53 9.89 -38.18 39.83
N PRO A 54 9.09 -38.65 40.82
CA PRO A 54 7.90 -37.93 41.26
C PRO A 54 8.16 -36.46 41.66
N GLU A 55 9.31 -36.19 42.23
CA GLU A 55 9.74 -34.82 42.63
C GLU A 55 9.95 -33.90 41.44
N GLN A 56 10.36 -34.41 40.32
CA GLN A 56 10.60 -33.66 39.09
C GLN A 56 9.35 -33.45 38.23
N MET A 57 8.29 -34.27 38.44
CA MET A 57 7.03 -34.12 37.78
C MET A 57 6.34 -32.78 38.02
N ALA A 58 6.64 -32.12 39.12
CA ALA A 58 6.11 -30.77 39.42
C ALA A 58 6.62 -29.69 38.46
N HIS A 59 7.76 -29.90 37.78
CA HIS A 59 8.37 -28.98 36.84
C HIS A 59 7.98 -29.26 35.36
N VAL A 60 7.14 -30.30 35.14
CA VAL A 60 6.80 -30.77 33.79
C VAL A 60 5.30 -30.68 33.59
N GLN A 61 4.88 -29.97 32.58
CA GLN A 61 3.47 -29.90 32.19
C GLN A 61 3.16 -30.95 31.13
N VAL A 62 2.28 -31.92 31.49
CA VAL A 62 1.79 -32.90 30.53
C VAL A 62 0.54 -32.37 29.86
N LEU A 63 0.57 -32.33 28.53
CA LEU A 63 -0.53 -31.93 27.69
C LEU A 63 -1.16 -33.16 27.01
N THR A 64 -2.47 -33.17 26.90
CA THR A 64 -3.17 -34.15 26.06
C THR A 64 -3.34 -33.57 24.67
N VAL A 65 -2.83 -34.24 23.67
CA VAL A 65 -2.93 -33.83 22.26
C VAL A 65 -4.39 -33.83 21.81
N GLN A 66 -4.85 -32.70 21.32
CA GLN A 66 -6.19 -32.57 20.76
C GLN A 66 -6.08 -31.96 19.37
N THR A 67 -7.01 -32.33 18.49
CA THR A 67 -7.18 -31.63 17.22
C THR A 67 -7.96 -30.37 17.45
N ALA A 68 -7.45 -29.28 16.95
CA ALA A 68 -8.08 -27.96 17.01
C ALA A 68 -8.00 -27.26 15.64
N THR A 69 -8.84 -26.28 15.46
CA THR A 69 -8.71 -25.37 14.31
C THR A 69 -7.67 -24.32 14.65
N LEU A 70 -6.54 -24.33 13.93
CA LEU A 70 -5.44 -23.41 14.16
C LEU A 70 -5.63 -22.17 13.26
N PRO A 71 -5.83 -20.97 13.85
CA PRO A 71 -5.94 -19.76 13.05
C PRO A 71 -4.58 -19.40 12.44
N ARG A 72 -4.56 -19.20 11.12
CA ARG A 72 -3.39 -18.71 10.41
C ARG A 72 -3.46 -17.20 10.37
N THR A 73 -2.49 -16.54 10.99
CA THR A 73 -2.34 -15.10 10.94
C THR A 73 -1.01 -14.74 10.29
N LEU A 74 -1.03 -13.81 9.35
CA LEU A 74 0.18 -13.27 8.74
C LEU A 74 0.48 -11.90 9.35
N ARG A 75 1.72 -11.71 9.77
CA ARG A 75 2.23 -10.43 10.24
C ARG A 75 3.06 -9.79 9.14
N LEU A 76 2.54 -8.72 8.57
CA LEU A 76 3.14 -7.97 7.48
C LEU A 76 3.65 -6.63 8.03
N THR A 77 4.88 -6.29 7.70
CA THR A 77 5.46 -4.99 8.06
C THR A 77 5.27 -3.99 6.94
N GLY A 78 5.08 -2.73 7.30
CA GLY A 78 4.89 -1.67 6.31
C GLY A 78 4.97 -0.28 6.92
N ALA A 79 4.60 0.70 6.13
CA ALA A 79 4.57 2.09 6.51
C ALA A 79 3.24 2.76 6.15
N VAL A 80 2.87 3.76 6.92
CA VAL A 80 1.70 4.60 6.66
C VAL A 80 2.00 5.57 5.53
N ALA A 81 1.05 5.76 4.63
CA ALA A 81 1.11 6.73 3.53
C ALA A 81 -0.19 7.53 3.46
N TYR A 82 -0.14 8.70 2.84
CA TYR A 82 -1.37 9.42 2.55
C TYR A 82 -2.23 8.66 1.54
N ASN A 83 -3.54 8.78 1.70
CA ASN A 83 -4.49 8.27 0.72
C ASN A 83 -4.43 9.15 -0.54
N SER A 84 -3.81 8.66 -1.62
CA SER A 84 -3.62 9.43 -2.85
C SER A 84 -4.92 9.86 -3.52
N PHE A 85 -6.06 9.19 -3.23
CA PHE A 85 -7.37 9.63 -3.72
C PHE A 85 -7.95 10.81 -2.94
N ARG A 86 -7.38 11.10 -1.77
CA ARG A 86 -7.77 12.19 -0.87
C ARG A 86 -6.65 13.18 -0.63
N THR A 87 -5.59 13.12 -1.46
CA THR A 87 -4.45 14.01 -1.39
C THR A 87 -4.29 14.73 -2.72
N THR A 88 -4.18 16.04 -2.67
CA THR A 88 -4.14 16.87 -3.88
C THR A 88 -3.05 17.92 -3.76
N PRO A 89 -2.16 18.05 -4.76
CA PRO A 89 -1.24 19.16 -4.84
C PRO A 89 -1.99 20.44 -5.19
N VAL A 90 -1.64 21.54 -4.53
CA VAL A 90 -2.11 22.89 -4.85
C VAL A 90 -1.13 23.52 -5.81
N ILE A 91 -1.54 23.65 -7.07
CA ILE A 91 -0.74 24.19 -8.16
C ILE A 91 -1.36 25.54 -8.56
N THR A 92 -0.51 26.54 -8.79
CA THR A 92 -0.97 27.85 -9.25
C THR A 92 -1.31 27.85 -10.74
N GLN A 93 -2.33 28.63 -11.09
CA GLN A 93 -2.70 28.92 -12.49
C GLN A 93 -2.16 30.28 -12.96
N VAL A 94 -1.49 31.02 -12.08
CA VAL A 94 -0.98 32.38 -12.36
C VAL A 94 0.52 32.48 -12.15
N SER A 95 1.17 33.34 -12.92
CA SER A 95 2.59 33.68 -12.77
C SER A 95 2.75 34.94 -11.88
N GLY A 96 3.85 34.99 -11.16
CA GLY A 96 4.22 36.13 -10.38
C GLY A 96 4.91 35.81 -9.05
N PRO A 97 5.38 36.80 -8.31
CA PRO A 97 5.90 36.61 -6.98
C PRO A 97 4.75 36.33 -5.98
N VAL A 98 5.01 35.45 -5.02
CA VAL A 98 4.12 35.20 -3.88
C VAL A 98 4.11 36.45 -2.99
N ALA A 99 2.97 37.14 -2.95
CA ALA A 99 2.81 38.33 -2.12
C ALA A 99 2.77 38.00 -0.63
N LYS A 100 2.00 36.97 -0.28
CA LYS A 100 1.90 36.44 1.09
C LYS A 100 1.40 35.00 1.10
N VAL A 101 1.81 34.26 2.10
CA VAL A 101 1.29 32.93 2.45
C VAL A 101 0.42 33.09 3.69
N VAL A 102 -0.79 32.52 3.69
CA VAL A 102 -1.77 32.68 4.79
C VAL A 102 -2.02 31.41 5.59
N VAL A 103 -1.53 30.28 5.13
CA VAL A 103 -1.65 28.98 5.79
C VAL A 103 -0.27 28.42 6.12
N VAL A 104 -0.20 27.55 7.11
CA VAL A 104 1.01 26.86 7.54
C VAL A 104 0.81 25.35 7.55
N PRO A 105 1.87 24.55 7.41
CA PRO A 105 1.79 23.10 7.57
C PRO A 105 1.15 22.71 8.91
N GLY A 106 0.28 21.69 8.88
CA GLY A 106 -0.52 21.25 10.03
C GLY A 106 -1.85 21.98 10.21
N GLN A 107 -2.09 23.07 9.46
CA GLN A 107 -3.37 23.78 9.50
C GLN A 107 -4.44 23.06 8.67
N LYS A 108 -5.66 22.97 9.20
CA LYS A 108 -6.84 22.50 8.45
C LYS A 108 -7.42 23.64 7.63
N VAL A 109 -7.72 23.35 6.38
CA VAL A 109 -8.31 24.27 5.41
C VAL A 109 -9.59 23.68 4.83
N HIS A 110 -10.50 24.57 4.43
CA HIS A 110 -11.74 24.20 3.74
C HIS A 110 -11.56 24.39 2.22
N GLN A 111 -12.32 23.65 1.44
CA GLN A 111 -12.37 23.84 -0.01
C GLN A 111 -12.68 25.30 -0.34
N SER A 112 -11.96 25.85 -1.31
CA SER A 112 -12.02 27.25 -1.77
C SER A 112 -11.48 28.29 -0.77
N GLU A 113 -10.91 27.91 0.35
CA GLU A 113 -10.23 28.80 1.27
C GLU A 113 -8.92 29.34 0.64
N PRO A 114 -8.60 30.65 0.76
CA PRO A 114 -7.37 31.21 0.23
C PRO A 114 -6.17 30.74 1.05
N MET A 115 -5.14 30.21 0.37
CA MET A 115 -3.93 29.68 0.99
C MET A 115 -2.72 30.60 0.82
N LEU A 116 -2.60 31.23 -0.35
CA LEU A 116 -1.60 32.25 -0.63
C LEU A 116 -2.15 33.26 -1.64
N TYR A 117 -1.46 34.38 -1.77
CA TYR A 117 -1.74 35.42 -2.76
C TYR A 117 -0.54 35.61 -3.65
N VAL A 118 -0.79 35.71 -4.97
CA VAL A 118 0.23 35.91 -6.02
C VAL A 118 0.04 37.29 -6.62
N ALA A 119 1.08 38.07 -6.68
CA ALA A 119 1.06 39.35 -7.40
C ALA A 119 1.27 39.06 -8.90
N SER A 120 0.17 39.03 -9.66
CA SER A 120 0.19 38.65 -11.07
C SER A 120 -0.09 39.83 -11.99
N PRO A 121 0.86 40.22 -12.84
CA PRO A 121 0.63 41.23 -13.90
C PRO A 121 -0.44 40.76 -14.89
N ASP A 122 -0.43 39.49 -15.26
CA ASP A 122 -1.39 38.91 -16.22
C ASP A 122 -2.82 39.04 -15.72
N TYR A 123 -3.05 38.78 -14.43
CA TYR A 123 -4.36 38.96 -13.82
C TYR A 123 -4.82 40.42 -13.90
N SER A 124 -3.93 41.37 -13.61
CA SER A 124 -4.24 42.82 -13.72
C SER A 124 -4.69 43.22 -15.12
N GLN A 125 -4.02 42.66 -16.14
CA GLN A 125 -4.38 42.89 -17.55
C GLN A 125 -5.75 42.28 -17.88
N LEU A 126 -5.99 41.04 -17.51
CA LEU A 126 -7.27 40.35 -17.77
C LEU A 126 -8.44 41.03 -17.04
N ARG A 127 -8.22 41.45 -15.78
CA ARG A 127 -9.22 42.23 -15.05
C ARG A 127 -9.56 43.52 -15.77
N THR A 128 -8.55 44.25 -16.26
CA THR A 128 -8.76 45.50 -17.02
C THR A 128 -9.53 45.24 -18.32
N ASN A 129 -9.18 44.19 -19.04
CA ASN A 129 -9.87 43.79 -20.28
C ASN A 129 -11.33 43.46 -20.01
N TYR A 130 -11.61 42.70 -18.93
CA TYR A 130 -12.98 42.39 -18.54
C TYR A 130 -13.80 43.65 -18.21
N LEU A 131 -13.26 44.57 -17.41
CA LEU A 131 -13.96 45.80 -17.07
C LEU A 131 -14.25 46.67 -18.30
N LYS A 132 -13.31 46.74 -19.26
CA LYS A 132 -13.50 47.45 -20.55
C LYS A 132 -14.60 46.76 -21.37
N ALA A 133 -14.53 45.45 -21.55
CA ALA A 133 -15.51 44.67 -22.30
C ALA A 133 -16.93 44.78 -21.69
N LYS A 134 -17.03 44.73 -20.36
CA LYS A 134 -18.30 44.91 -19.65
C LYS A 134 -18.91 46.28 -19.90
N SER A 135 -18.09 47.34 -19.85
CA SER A 135 -18.55 48.70 -20.11
C SER A 135 -18.93 48.90 -21.59
N ALA A 136 -18.20 48.31 -22.53
CA ALA A 136 -18.49 48.34 -23.95
C ALA A 136 -19.83 47.62 -24.26
N TYR A 137 -20.04 46.44 -23.67
CA TYR A 137 -21.28 45.69 -23.83
C TYR A 137 -22.49 46.49 -23.28
N ALA A 138 -22.38 47.05 -22.07
CA ALA A 138 -23.46 47.88 -21.52
C ALA A 138 -23.80 49.09 -22.40
N LEU A 139 -22.77 49.76 -23.00
CA LEU A 139 -23.01 50.85 -23.96
C LEU A 139 -23.69 50.38 -25.23
N ALA A 140 -23.20 49.25 -25.81
CA ALA A 140 -23.78 48.69 -27.04
C ALA A 140 -25.23 48.22 -26.83
N GLN A 141 -25.52 47.61 -25.70
CA GLN A 141 -26.87 47.21 -25.30
C GLN A 141 -27.81 48.41 -25.19
N MET A 142 -27.41 49.51 -24.52
CA MET A 142 -28.22 50.75 -24.46
C MET A 142 -28.40 51.37 -25.85
N ALA A 143 -27.41 51.29 -26.74
CA ALA A 143 -27.53 51.77 -28.12
C ALA A 143 -28.52 50.92 -28.94
N TYR A 144 -28.44 49.62 -28.81
CA TYR A 144 -29.35 48.69 -29.45
C TYR A 144 -30.79 48.87 -28.96
N ASP A 145 -31.03 48.95 -27.66
CA ASP A 145 -32.35 49.19 -27.10
C ASP A 145 -32.98 50.49 -27.59
N ARG A 146 -32.17 51.55 -27.68
CA ARG A 146 -32.59 52.83 -28.22
C ARG A 146 -32.90 52.75 -29.72
N ALA A 147 -32.05 52.06 -30.51
CA ALA A 147 -32.27 51.87 -31.95
C ALA A 147 -33.53 51.05 -32.19
N ARG A 148 -33.76 50.03 -31.42
CA ARG A 148 -34.95 49.19 -31.49
C ARG A 148 -36.24 50.00 -31.22
N ASP A 149 -36.24 50.86 -30.18
CA ASP A 149 -37.35 51.72 -29.86
C ASP A 149 -37.63 52.70 -30.98
N LEU A 150 -36.60 53.41 -31.51
CA LEU A 150 -36.71 54.33 -32.59
C LEU A 150 -37.19 53.67 -33.89
N TYR A 151 -36.76 52.45 -34.20
CA TYR A 151 -37.19 51.70 -35.35
C TYR A 151 -38.68 51.29 -35.24
N GLN A 152 -39.13 50.88 -34.08
CA GLN A 152 -40.55 50.60 -33.80
C GLN A 152 -41.44 51.81 -34.07
N HIS A 153 -40.94 53.01 -33.79
CA HIS A 153 -41.59 54.28 -34.05
C HIS A 153 -41.32 54.86 -35.48
N LYS A 154 -40.66 54.04 -36.38
CA LYS A 154 -40.28 54.43 -37.74
C LYS A 154 -39.41 55.68 -37.82
N ALA A 155 -38.60 55.95 -36.82
CA ALA A 155 -37.73 57.16 -36.74
C ALA A 155 -36.33 56.90 -37.30
N ILE A 156 -35.93 55.66 -37.57
CA ILE A 156 -34.63 55.32 -38.17
C ILE A 156 -34.80 54.21 -39.24
N ALA A 157 -33.79 54.08 -40.11
CA ALA A 157 -33.72 53.03 -41.10
C ALA A 157 -33.37 51.68 -40.49
N GLU A 158 -33.80 50.58 -41.10
CA GLU A 158 -33.50 49.21 -40.68
C GLU A 158 -31.99 48.95 -40.56
N GLN A 159 -31.21 49.45 -41.50
CA GLN A 159 -29.75 49.38 -41.47
C GLN A 159 -29.14 49.91 -40.15
N ASN A 160 -29.70 50.96 -39.54
CA ASN A 160 -29.20 51.50 -38.31
C ASN A 160 -29.52 50.54 -37.12
N LEU A 161 -30.66 49.82 -37.12
CA LEU A 161 -30.98 48.82 -36.16
C LEU A 161 -30.05 47.61 -36.29
N GLU A 162 -29.82 47.10 -37.51
CA GLU A 162 -28.91 45.99 -37.77
C GLU A 162 -27.48 46.31 -37.36
N GLN A 163 -27.02 47.57 -37.59
CA GLN A 163 -25.70 47.98 -37.11
C GLN A 163 -25.59 48.00 -35.57
N ALA A 164 -26.64 48.45 -34.87
CA ALA A 164 -26.67 48.47 -33.43
C ALA A 164 -26.74 47.05 -32.85
N GLU A 165 -27.49 46.15 -33.46
CA GLU A 165 -27.58 44.74 -33.10
C GLU A 165 -26.25 44.03 -33.31
N SER A 166 -25.59 44.24 -34.45
CA SER A 166 -24.27 43.67 -34.73
C SER A 166 -23.21 44.14 -33.71
N ALA A 167 -23.27 45.41 -33.35
CA ALA A 167 -22.35 45.95 -32.34
C ALA A 167 -22.60 45.37 -30.93
N GLU A 168 -23.85 45.14 -30.56
CA GLU A 168 -24.23 44.49 -29.30
C GLU A 168 -23.74 43.05 -29.26
N VAL A 169 -24.00 42.26 -30.29
CA VAL A 169 -23.57 40.87 -30.44
C VAL A 169 -22.03 40.76 -30.35
N GLN A 170 -21.31 41.64 -31.03
CA GLN A 170 -19.84 41.66 -30.96
C GLN A 170 -19.35 41.98 -29.58
N ALA A 171 -19.86 43.02 -28.91
CA ALA A 171 -19.47 43.41 -27.58
C ALA A 171 -19.83 42.30 -26.55
N GLY A 172 -20.95 41.58 -26.77
CA GLY A 172 -21.33 40.41 -25.98
C GLY A 172 -20.31 39.27 -26.10
N GLY A 173 -19.83 39.02 -27.31
CA GLY A 173 -18.78 38.04 -27.59
C GLY A 173 -17.48 38.38 -26.89
N ASP A 174 -17.05 39.67 -26.96
CA ASP A 174 -15.84 40.14 -26.30
C ASP A 174 -15.94 40.04 -24.77
N LEU A 175 -17.10 40.33 -24.19
CA LEU A 175 -17.35 40.18 -22.76
C LEU A 175 -17.27 38.70 -22.35
N ALA A 176 -17.90 37.80 -23.12
CA ALA A 176 -17.85 36.38 -22.85
C ALA A 176 -16.41 35.81 -22.91
N ALA A 177 -15.62 36.27 -23.89
CA ALA A 177 -14.21 35.89 -24.00
C ALA A 177 -13.38 36.36 -22.79
N ALA A 178 -13.59 37.61 -22.36
CA ALA A 178 -12.91 38.17 -21.20
C ALA A 178 -13.30 37.47 -19.89
N GLN A 179 -14.57 37.07 -19.75
CA GLN A 179 -15.05 36.24 -18.60
C GLN A 179 -14.41 34.85 -18.61
N ALA A 180 -14.32 34.21 -19.77
CA ALA A 180 -13.70 32.91 -19.92
C ALA A 180 -12.21 32.92 -19.51
N ALA A 181 -11.49 33.98 -19.93
CA ALA A 181 -10.07 34.17 -19.57
C ALA A 181 -9.86 34.28 -18.06
N LEU A 182 -10.73 34.98 -17.35
CA LEU A 182 -10.68 35.09 -15.87
C LEU A 182 -11.03 33.76 -15.17
N LYS A 183 -11.99 33.00 -15.73
CA LYS A 183 -12.35 31.67 -15.19
C LYS A 183 -11.19 30.67 -15.26
N VAL A 184 -10.37 30.71 -16.31
CA VAL A 184 -9.15 29.89 -16.43
C VAL A 184 -8.18 30.19 -15.29
N MET A 185 -8.13 31.41 -14.77
CA MET A 185 -7.32 31.78 -13.59
C MET A 185 -7.99 31.44 -12.24
N GLY A 186 -9.12 30.73 -12.24
CA GLY A 186 -9.83 30.35 -11.02
C GLY A 186 -10.76 31.44 -10.47
N ILE A 187 -11.02 32.51 -11.22
CA ILE A 187 -11.99 33.55 -10.84
C ILE A 187 -13.38 33.11 -11.31
N THR A 188 -14.15 32.54 -10.40
CA THR A 188 -15.50 31.99 -10.69
C THR A 188 -16.56 33.07 -10.82
N ASP A 189 -16.39 34.19 -10.12
CA ASP A 189 -17.30 35.34 -10.15
C ASP A 189 -16.55 36.62 -10.61
N PRO A 190 -16.45 36.86 -11.94
CA PRO A 190 -15.83 38.06 -12.45
C PRO A 190 -16.60 39.34 -12.06
N ASP A 191 -17.91 39.28 -11.78
CA ASP A 191 -18.72 40.46 -11.42
C ASP A 191 -18.37 41.04 -10.05
N ALA A 192 -17.89 40.20 -9.14
CA ALA A 192 -17.36 40.65 -7.86
C ALA A 192 -16.18 41.61 -8.02
N LEU A 193 -15.41 41.51 -9.13
CA LEU A 193 -14.26 42.36 -9.40
C LEU A 193 -14.65 43.84 -9.68
N VAL A 194 -15.90 44.09 -10.10
CA VAL A 194 -16.40 45.43 -10.38
C VAL A 194 -16.47 46.25 -9.08
N LYS A 195 -16.87 45.54 -7.99
CA LYS A 195 -17.05 46.17 -6.67
C LYS A 195 -15.78 46.11 -5.82
N ALA A 196 -14.82 45.27 -6.18
CA ALA A 196 -13.58 45.11 -5.43
C ALA A 196 -12.58 46.22 -5.75
N PRO A 197 -11.79 46.68 -4.78
CA PRO A 197 -10.71 47.63 -5.03
C PRO A 197 -9.70 47.06 -6.02
N PRO A 198 -8.94 47.91 -6.75
CA PRO A 198 -7.87 47.45 -7.60
C PRO A 198 -6.88 46.60 -6.79
N SER A 199 -6.67 45.38 -7.20
CA SER A 199 -5.69 44.47 -6.61
C SER A 199 -4.93 43.75 -7.72
N PHE A 200 -3.63 43.58 -7.49
CA PHE A 200 -2.76 42.78 -8.35
C PHE A 200 -2.62 41.35 -7.78
N GLU A 201 -3.16 41.13 -6.58
CA GLU A 201 -3.05 39.85 -5.86
C GLU A 201 -4.18 38.92 -6.22
N VAL A 202 -3.84 37.73 -6.66
CA VAL A 202 -4.77 36.63 -6.94
C VAL A 202 -4.68 35.60 -5.82
N PRO A 203 -5.79 35.21 -5.18
CA PRO A 203 -5.78 34.14 -4.21
C PRO A 203 -5.65 32.77 -4.89
N VAL A 204 -4.67 31.98 -4.49
CA VAL A 204 -4.63 30.54 -4.77
C VAL A 204 -5.40 29.83 -3.66
N ARG A 205 -6.40 29.05 -4.06
CA ARG A 205 -7.38 28.46 -3.13
C ARG A 205 -7.18 26.96 -2.99
N ALA A 206 -7.59 26.42 -1.84
CA ALA A 206 -7.60 25.00 -1.57
C ALA A 206 -8.57 24.26 -2.52
N PRO A 207 -8.12 23.25 -3.29
CA PRO A 207 -9.00 22.46 -4.17
C PRO A 207 -9.91 21.50 -3.40
N ILE A 208 -9.47 21.05 -2.23
CA ILE A 208 -10.18 20.15 -1.32
C ILE A 208 -10.10 20.66 0.11
N SER A 209 -10.98 20.18 0.99
CA SER A 209 -10.82 20.36 2.44
C SER A 209 -9.87 19.30 2.98
N GLY A 210 -9.02 19.67 3.95
CA GLY A 210 -8.04 18.76 4.55
C GLY A 210 -6.99 19.49 5.36
N GLU A 211 -5.91 18.80 5.71
CA GLU A 211 -4.74 19.36 6.40
C GLU A 211 -3.65 19.71 5.37
N VAL A 212 -3.01 20.84 5.54
CA VAL A 212 -1.82 21.24 4.77
C VAL A 212 -0.65 20.38 5.25
N VAL A 213 -0.23 19.41 4.43
CA VAL A 213 0.80 18.44 4.83
C VAL A 213 2.19 18.80 4.36
N GLU A 214 2.28 19.58 3.28
CA GLU A 214 3.56 20.09 2.73
C GLU A 214 3.38 21.54 2.23
N GLN A 215 4.42 22.36 2.37
CA GLN A 215 4.51 23.71 1.84
C GLN A 215 5.83 23.86 1.11
N ASP A 216 5.76 24.11 -0.21
CA ASP A 216 6.92 24.18 -1.10
C ASP A 216 7.23 25.61 -1.57
N VAL A 217 6.47 26.60 -1.07
CA VAL A 217 6.60 28.00 -1.46
C VAL A 217 6.80 28.92 -0.26
N SER A 218 7.50 30.03 -0.52
CA SER A 218 7.75 31.09 0.45
C SER A 218 7.31 32.44 -0.11
N ALA A 219 7.02 33.41 0.77
CA ALA A 219 6.74 34.78 0.37
C ALA A 219 7.92 35.37 -0.40
N GLY A 220 7.64 36.11 -1.48
CA GLY A 220 8.64 36.66 -2.39
C GLY A 220 9.13 35.69 -3.48
N GLN A 221 8.86 34.41 -3.40
CA GLN A 221 9.25 33.43 -4.41
C GLN A 221 8.49 33.68 -5.72
N LEU A 222 9.19 33.65 -6.85
CA LEU A 222 8.57 33.68 -8.18
C LEU A 222 8.02 32.28 -8.52
N ILE A 223 6.74 32.20 -8.84
CA ILE A 223 6.06 30.97 -9.22
C ILE A 223 5.55 31.03 -10.66
N GLN A 224 5.42 29.83 -11.27
CA GLN A 224 4.98 29.67 -12.65
C GLN A 224 3.73 28.77 -12.72
N PRO A 225 2.78 29.10 -13.62
CA PRO A 225 1.54 28.35 -13.76
C PRO A 225 1.79 26.90 -14.21
N GLY A 226 1.04 25.98 -13.62
CA GLY A 226 1.03 24.56 -13.99
C GLY A 226 2.25 23.74 -13.57
N THR A 227 3.35 24.37 -13.12
CA THR A 227 4.60 23.67 -12.78
C THR A 227 4.99 23.77 -11.32
N THR A 228 4.67 24.90 -10.67
CA THR A 228 5.04 25.10 -9.26
C THR A 228 3.95 24.53 -8.37
N GLN A 229 4.30 23.46 -7.65
CA GLN A 229 3.51 22.98 -6.51
C GLN A 229 3.71 23.94 -5.35
N CYS A 230 2.63 24.45 -4.81
CA CYS A 230 2.68 25.41 -3.69
C CYS A 230 2.50 24.71 -2.35
N PHE A 231 1.53 23.79 -2.30
CA PHE A 231 1.19 23.01 -1.11
C PHE A 231 0.75 21.60 -1.51
N MET A 232 0.73 20.73 -0.53
CA MET A 232 -0.02 19.48 -0.59
C MET A 232 -1.07 19.47 0.51
N ILE A 233 -2.32 19.17 0.14
CA ILE A 233 -3.44 19.01 1.09
C ILE A 233 -3.85 17.55 1.10
N SER A 234 -4.06 17.00 2.29
CA SER A 234 -4.54 15.63 2.48
C SER A 234 -5.69 15.59 3.48
N ASP A 235 -6.73 14.82 3.16
CA ASP A 235 -7.73 14.41 4.14
C ASP A 235 -7.14 13.23 4.94
N THR A 236 -6.65 13.53 6.13
CA THR A 236 -5.95 12.58 7.03
C THR A 236 -6.91 11.68 7.83
N SER A 237 -8.22 11.78 7.62
CA SER A 237 -9.22 10.92 8.27
C SER A 237 -9.12 9.45 7.84
N SER A 238 -8.52 9.19 6.67
CA SER A 238 -8.24 7.87 6.11
C SER A 238 -6.81 7.85 5.58
N MET A 239 -6.04 6.85 5.99
CA MET A 239 -4.66 6.65 5.57
C MET A 239 -4.51 5.32 4.84
N TRP A 240 -3.51 5.22 4.00
CA TRP A 240 -3.05 3.96 3.45
C TRP A 240 -1.94 3.38 4.31
N VAL A 241 -1.95 2.07 4.44
CA VAL A 241 -0.83 1.31 4.98
C VAL A 241 -0.29 0.44 3.85
N LEU A 242 0.94 0.70 3.47
CA LEU A 242 1.64 -0.03 2.42
C LEU A 242 2.50 -1.10 3.08
N VAL A 243 2.11 -2.37 2.90
CA VAL A 243 2.79 -3.52 3.51
C VAL A 243 3.47 -4.37 2.46
N ASN A 244 4.54 -5.05 2.87
CA ASN A 244 5.30 -5.94 2.02
C ASN A 244 4.87 -7.39 2.26
N VAL A 245 4.40 -8.06 1.21
CA VAL A 245 3.95 -9.45 1.21
C VAL A 245 5.03 -10.30 0.55
N TYR A 246 5.59 -11.27 1.27
CA TYR A 246 6.56 -12.21 0.69
C TYR A 246 5.86 -13.16 -0.28
N GLN A 247 6.61 -13.62 -1.29
CA GLN A 247 6.08 -14.53 -2.32
C GLN A 247 5.42 -15.79 -1.72
N LYS A 248 5.98 -16.36 -0.65
CA LYS A 248 5.42 -17.54 0.04
C LYS A 248 4.07 -17.28 0.71
N ASP A 249 3.79 -16.03 1.10
CA ASP A 249 2.59 -15.62 1.83
C ASP A 249 1.46 -15.13 0.90
N LEU A 250 1.80 -14.92 -0.38
CA LEU A 250 0.86 -14.41 -1.39
C LEU A 250 -0.44 -15.25 -1.55
N PRO A 251 -0.40 -16.59 -1.51
CA PRO A 251 -1.62 -17.39 -1.61
C PRO A 251 -2.65 -17.15 -0.52
N TYR A 252 -2.27 -16.48 0.56
CA TYR A 252 -3.09 -16.21 1.75
C TYR A 252 -3.51 -14.75 1.89
N VAL A 253 -3.21 -13.90 0.91
CA VAL A 253 -3.52 -12.46 0.94
C VAL A 253 -4.45 -12.12 -0.21
N HIS A 254 -5.69 -11.74 0.11
CA HIS A 254 -6.72 -11.47 -0.88
C HIS A 254 -7.27 -10.04 -0.74
N LEU A 255 -7.80 -9.53 -1.84
CA LEU A 255 -8.54 -8.28 -1.83
C LEU A 255 -9.77 -8.39 -0.91
N GLY A 256 -9.95 -7.37 -0.06
CA GLY A 256 -11.08 -7.33 0.87
C GLY A 256 -10.80 -7.96 2.24
N ASP A 257 -9.66 -8.65 2.42
CA ASP A 257 -9.28 -9.21 3.72
C ASP A 257 -9.24 -8.12 4.79
N THR A 258 -9.79 -8.45 5.95
CA THR A 258 -9.75 -7.56 7.12
C THR A 258 -8.39 -7.65 7.78
N VAL A 259 -7.85 -6.49 8.13
CA VAL A 259 -6.51 -6.33 8.68
C VAL A 259 -6.58 -5.51 9.96
N THR A 260 -5.84 -5.94 10.97
CA THR A 260 -5.56 -5.12 12.15
C THR A 260 -4.18 -4.52 12.02
N VAL A 261 -4.09 -3.20 12.17
CA VAL A 261 -2.85 -2.43 12.07
C VAL A 261 -2.47 -1.93 13.45
N GLN A 262 -1.24 -2.17 13.84
CA GLN A 262 -0.67 -1.74 15.11
C GLN A 262 0.63 -0.98 14.88
N THR A 263 0.91 -0.02 15.74
CA THR A 263 2.16 0.74 15.77
C THR A 263 2.74 0.71 17.17
N ASP A 264 4.05 0.77 17.28
CA ASP A 264 4.73 0.81 18.60
C ASP A 264 4.49 2.15 19.34
N THR A 265 4.00 3.17 18.62
CA THR A 265 3.79 4.51 19.18
C THR A 265 2.53 4.59 20.05
N TYR A 266 1.49 3.87 19.67
CA TYR A 266 0.18 3.91 20.34
C TYR A 266 -0.33 2.50 20.63
N PRO A 267 -0.98 2.27 21.78
CA PRO A 267 -1.57 0.97 22.11
C PRO A 267 -2.85 0.66 21.32
N ASP A 268 -3.32 1.63 20.55
CA ASP A 268 -4.55 1.49 19.75
C ASP A 268 -4.37 0.49 18.61
N VAL A 269 -5.45 -0.22 18.32
CA VAL A 269 -5.56 -1.11 17.16
C VAL A 269 -6.41 -0.43 16.10
N PHE A 270 -5.84 -0.25 14.93
CA PHE A 270 -6.55 0.31 13.78
C PHE A 270 -7.05 -0.82 12.90
N HIS A 271 -8.23 -0.66 12.33
CA HIS A 271 -8.83 -1.65 11.44
C HIS A 271 -8.84 -1.14 10.00
N GLY A 272 -8.47 -2.01 9.08
CA GLY A 272 -8.46 -1.71 7.66
C GLY A 272 -8.83 -2.91 6.81
N ARG A 273 -8.79 -2.71 5.49
CA ARG A 273 -9.01 -3.75 4.49
C ARG A 273 -7.97 -3.66 3.40
N ILE A 274 -7.56 -4.81 2.87
CA ILE A 274 -6.69 -4.86 1.69
C ILE A 274 -7.50 -4.37 0.49
N SER A 275 -7.09 -3.21 -0.05
CA SER A 275 -7.74 -2.56 -1.19
C SER A 275 -7.01 -2.77 -2.50
N TYR A 276 -5.75 -3.22 -2.45
CA TYR A 276 -4.93 -3.48 -3.63
C TYR A 276 -3.76 -4.41 -3.28
N VAL A 277 -3.39 -5.28 -4.22
CA VAL A 277 -2.16 -6.07 -4.20
C VAL A 277 -1.46 -5.84 -5.53
N ALA A 278 -0.18 -5.49 -5.49
CA ALA A 278 0.60 -5.20 -6.69
C ALA A 278 0.69 -6.44 -7.60
N ALA A 279 0.71 -6.20 -8.91
CA ALA A 279 0.83 -7.28 -9.91
C ALA A 279 2.27 -7.74 -10.14
N SER A 280 3.27 -6.98 -9.64
CA SER A 280 4.69 -7.27 -9.84
C SER A 280 5.44 -7.26 -8.51
N LEU A 281 6.41 -8.15 -8.40
CA LEU A 281 7.37 -8.18 -7.30
C LEU A 281 8.39 -7.05 -7.44
N ASP A 282 8.75 -6.44 -6.32
CA ASP A 282 9.95 -5.61 -6.25
C ASP A 282 11.18 -6.52 -6.37
N PRO A 283 12.04 -6.32 -7.37
CA PRO A 283 13.19 -7.19 -7.62
C PRO A 283 14.23 -7.17 -6.48
N ASN A 284 14.30 -6.08 -5.71
CA ASN A 284 15.29 -5.91 -4.64
C ASN A 284 14.86 -6.63 -3.36
N THR A 285 13.60 -6.48 -2.99
CA THR A 285 13.05 -7.04 -1.75
C THR A 285 12.39 -8.40 -1.94
N ARG A 286 12.05 -8.77 -3.19
CA ARG A 286 11.28 -9.97 -3.56
C ARG A 286 9.93 -10.04 -2.84
N THR A 287 9.33 -8.89 -2.61
CA THR A 287 8.00 -8.76 -2.00
C THR A 287 7.03 -8.09 -2.97
N LEU A 288 5.74 -8.35 -2.80
CA LEU A 288 4.68 -7.55 -3.40
C LEU A 288 4.20 -6.51 -2.40
N GLN A 289 3.93 -5.33 -2.89
CA GLN A 289 3.30 -4.30 -2.08
C GLN A 289 1.78 -4.53 -2.04
N ALA A 290 1.21 -4.64 -0.85
CA ALA A 290 -0.23 -4.60 -0.64
C ALA A 290 -0.61 -3.29 0.05
N ARG A 291 -1.74 -2.73 -0.37
CA ARG A 291 -2.29 -1.50 0.19
C ARG A 291 -3.51 -1.81 1.04
N ILE A 292 -3.46 -1.37 2.27
CA ILE A 292 -4.54 -1.46 3.22
C ILE A 292 -5.13 -0.06 3.38
N GLU A 293 -6.42 0.08 3.24
CA GLU A 293 -7.13 1.32 3.54
C GLU A 293 -7.63 1.27 4.99
N THR A 294 -7.21 2.25 5.78
CA THR A 294 -7.41 2.28 7.23
C THR A 294 -8.02 3.61 7.65
N ALA A 295 -9.08 3.58 8.43
CA ALA A 295 -9.59 4.77 9.10
C ALA A 295 -8.57 5.27 10.14
N ASN A 296 -8.46 6.59 10.27
CA ASN A 296 -7.50 7.24 11.16
C ASN A 296 -8.20 8.09 12.23
N PRO A 297 -8.91 7.49 13.18
CA PRO A 297 -9.61 8.23 14.23
C PRO A 297 -8.62 9.00 15.09
N GLY A 298 -8.91 10.29 15.29
CA GLY A 298 -8.04 11.20 16.05
C GLY A 298 -6.74 11.54 15.34
N GLU A 299 -6.61 11.21 14.04
CA GLU A 299 -5.45 11.53 13.19
C GLU A 299 -4.11 11.07 13.78
N LYS A 300 -4.12 9.92 14.47
CA LYS A 300 -2.96 9.34 15.16
C LYS A 300 -1.94 8.75 14.21
N LEU A 301 -2.38 8.13 13.10
CA LEU A 301 -1.49 7.60 12.08
C LEU A 301 -0.92 8.79 11.28
N LYS A 302 0.40 8.88 11.23
CA LYS A 302 1.12 9.89 10.44
C LYS A 302 1.92 9.20 9.34
N LYS A 303 2.11 9.90 8.22
CA LYS A 303 2.92 9.42 7.09
C LYS A 303 4.28 8.90 7.58
N ASP A 304 4.76 7.84 6.97
CA ASP A 304 6.04 7.17 7.23
C ASP A 304 6.16 6.48 8.61
N MET A 305 5.10 6.43 9.42
CA MET A 305 5.08 5.58 10.61
C MET A 305 5.21 4.12 10.24
N PHE A 306 6.10 3.39 10.92
CA PHE A 306 6.20 1.93 10.83
C PHE A 306 5.03 1.26 11.54
N VAL A 307 4.48 0.25 10.89
CA VAL A 307 3.32 -0.49 11.40
C VAL A 307 3.47 -1.98 11.13
N VAL A 308 2.81 -2.77 11.97
CA VAL A 308 2.61 -4.20 11.77
C VAL A 308 1.14 -4.44 11.45
N ALA A 309 0.89 -4.98 10.29
CA ALA A 309 -0.44 -5.36 9.84
C ALA A 309 -0.63 -6.86 10.03
N THR A 310 -1.66 -7.26 10.76
CA THR A 310 -2.02 -8.67 10.98
C THR A 310 -3.23 -9.01 10.14
N VAL A 311 -3.03 -9.92 9.18
CA VAL A 311 -4.07 -10.43 8.28
C VAL A 311 -4.53 -11.79 8.78
N ASN A 312 -5.84 -12.02 8.82
CA ASN A 312 -6.38 -13.36 9.04
C ASN A 312 -6.35 -14.14 7.71
N ALA A 313 -5.39 -15.04 7.61
CA ALA A 313 -5.10 -15.83 6.40
C ALA A 313 -5.85 -17.17 6.36
N GLY A 314 -6.94 -17.30 7.12
CA GLY A 314 -7.74 -18.50 7.19
C GLY A 314 -7.44 -19.37 8.41
N THR A 315 -7.79 -20.66 8.32
CA THR A 315 -7.64 -21.61 9.40
C THR A 315 -7.14 -22.95 8.86
N ILE A 316 -6.37 -23.66 9.68
CA ILE A 316 -5.99 -25.07 9.41
C ILE A 316 -6.93 -25.95 10.24
N PRO A 317 -7.89 -26.64 9.61
CA PRO A 317 -8.82 -27.48 10.35
C PRO A 317 -8.13 -28.77 10.82
N ASN A 318 -8.60 -29.32 11.93
CA ASN A 318 -8.13 -30.61 12.49
C ASN A 318 -6.60 -30.67 12.68
N ALA A 319 -5.96 -29.55 12.97
CA ALA A 319 -4.53 -29.50 13.22
C ALA A 319 -4.21 -30.01 14.65
N ILE A 320 -3.16 -30.81 14.76
CA ILE A 320 -2.49 -31.04 16.04
C ILE A 320 -1.47 -29.90 16.21
N ALA A 321 -1.64 -29.07 17.23
CA ALA A 321 -0.73 -27.98 17.54
C ALA A 321 -0.19 -28.13 18.96
N LEU A 322 1.11 -27.95 19.11
CA LEU A 322 1.79 -27.96 20.39
C LEU A 322 2.51 -26.63 20.61
N PRO A 323 2.65 -26.16 21.86
CA PRO A 323 3.51 -25.03 22.16
C PRO A 323 4.93 -25.28 21.62
N ASP A 324 5.60 -24.25 21.09
CA ASP A 324 6.95 -24.38 20.54
C ASP A 324 7.94 -24.96 21.55
N ALA A 325 7.74 -24.69 22.86
CA ALA A 325 8.52 -25.24 23.96
C ALA A 325 8.40 -26.78 24.12
N ALA A 326 7.38 -27.41 23.54
CA ALA A 326 7.19 -28.85 23.56
C ALA A 326 8.01 -29.56 22.49
N VAL A 327 8.42 -28.86 21.45
CA VAL A 327 9.14 -29.41 20.29
C VAL A 327 10.64 -29.18 20.48
N LEU A 328 11.39 -30.27 20.55
CA LEU A 328 12.85 -30.26 20.70
C LEU A 328 13.51 -30.76 19.41
N ARG A 329 14.82 -30.55 19.30
CA ARG A 329 15.63 -31.09 18.22
C ARG A 329 16.80 -31.88 18.79
N ASP A 330 17.10 -32.99 18.18
CA ASP A 330 18.26 -33.80 18.52
C ASP A 330 19.57 -33.28 17.89
N SER A 331 20.66 -34.03 18.07
CA SER A 331 21.98 -33.70 17.52
C SER A 331 22.02 -33.70 15.98
N GLU A 332 21.09 -34.40 15.35
CA GLU A 332 20.95 -34.50 13.90
C GLU A 332 19.93 -33.48 13.34
N ASN A 333 19.47 -32.54 14.23
CA ASN A 333 18.46 -31.54 13.93
C ASN A 333 17.06 -32.11 13.61
N GLN A 334 16.80 -33.40 13.99
CA GLN A 334 15.48 -34.00 13.82
C GLN A 334 14.53 -33.53 14.92
N PRO A 335 13.31 -33.08 14.56
CA PRO A 335 12.35 -32.64 15.57
C PRO A 335 11.71 -33.85 16.28
N PHE A 336 11.60 -33.74 17.60
CA PHE A 336 10.97 -34.74 18.43
C PHE A 336 10.20 -34.12 19.58
N VAL A 337 9.32 -34.89 20.17
CA VAL A 337 8.59 -34.58 21.41
C VAL A 337 8.76 -35.72 22.41
N TYR A 338 8.59 -35.43 23.70
CA TYR A 338 8.46 -36.47 24.70
C TYR A 338 7.01 -36.89 24.81
N ALA A 339 6.68 -38.12 24.38
CA ALA A 339 5.36 -38.72 24.47
C ALA A 339 5.30 -39.70 25.63
N ALA A 340 4.20 -39.72 26.38
CA ALA A 340 3.99 -40.62 27.49
C ALA A 340 3.75 -42.08 26.99
N ALA A 341 4.54 -42.99 27.50
CA ALA A 341 4.32 -44.42 27.36
C ALA A 341 3.48 -44.98 28.53
N SER A 342 3.65 -44.39 29.74
CA SER A 342 2.84 -44.69 30.93
C SER A 342 2.68 -43.40 31.79
N SER A 343 2.21 -43.55 33.03
CA SER A 343 1.96 -42.40 33.90
C SER A 343 3.22 -41.54 34.16
N ASN A 344 4.41 -42.15 34.28
CA ASN A 344 5.66 -41.49 34.61
C ASN A 344 6.81 -41.78 33.63
N GLN A 345 6.51 -42.55 32.55
CA GLN A 345 7.49 -42.87 31.53
C GLN A 345 7.22 -42.15 30.25
N PHE A 346 8.23 -41.49 29.73
CA PHE A 346 8.17 -40.74 28.50
C PHE A 346 9.27 -41.23 27.54
N GLY A 347 8.95 -41.29 26.28
CA GLY A 347 9.90 -41.65 25.23
C GLY A 347 10.02 -40.55 24.21
N ARG A 348 11.18 -40.45 23.57
CA ARG A 348 11.35 -39.57 22.42
C ARG A 348 10.53 -40.12 21.27
N ARG A 349 9.72 -39.25 20.65
CA ARG A 349 8.95 -39.61 19.46
C ARG A 349 9.25 -38.55 18.39
N THR A 350 9.86 -39.00 17.30
CA THR A 350 10.11 -38.15 16.13
C THR A 350 8.81 -37.69 15.53
N VAL A 351 8.73 -36.40 15.18
CA VAL A 351 7.56 -35.76 14.62
C VAL A 351 7.91 -35.01 13.35
N THR A 352 6.94 -34.87 12.47
CA THR A 352 7.08 -33.95 11.32
C THR A 352 6.35 -32.68 11.64
N LEU A 353 7.07 -31.55 11.48
CA LEU A 353 6.53 -30.25 11.74
C LEU A 353 5.80 -29.70 10.50
N GLY A 354 4.74 -28.96 10.75
CA GLY A 354 4.07 -28.12 9.78
C GLY A 354 4.41 -26.64 10.03
N GLU A 355 3.40 -25.78 9.97
CA GLU A 355 3.56 -24.35 10.20
C GLU A 355 3.69 -24.04 11.70
N SER A 356 4.55 -23.07 12.01
CA SER A 356 4.62 -22.49 13.36
C SER A 356 3.88 -21.16 13.35
N LEU A 357 2.84 -21.05 14.17
CA LEU A 357 1.92 -19.92 14.20
C LEU A 357 1.62 -19.55 15.65
N ASN A 358 1.80 -18.26 15.99
CA ASN A 358 1.42 -17.71 17.30
C ASN A 358 2.01 -18.48 18.52
N GLY A 359 3.27 -18.95 18.42
CA GLY A 359 3.92 -19.70 19.51
C GLY A 359 3.48 -21.15 19.61
N GLN A 360 2.77 -21.66 18.61
CA GLN A 360 2.38 -23.05 18.46
C GLN A 360 2.90 -23.62 17.16
N THR A 361 3.46 -24.82 17.19
CA THR A 361 3.92 -25.55 16.01
C THR A 361 2.93 -26.67 15.67
N GLN A 362 2.49 -26.68 14.41
CA GLN A 362 1.67 -27.77 13.88
C GLN A 362 2.51 -29.04 13.76
N ILE A 363 1.92 -30.16 14.17
CA ILE A 363 2.48 -31.50 13.96
C ILE A 363 1.69 -32.18 12.86
N THR A 364 2.35 -32.52 11.75
CA THR A 364 1.71 -33.16 10.59
C THR A 364 1.76 -34.68 10.67
N SER A 365 2.74 -35.24 11.35
CA SER A 365 2.82 -36.69 11.60
C SER A 365 3.62 -36.98 12.88
N GLY A 366 3.45 -38.22 13.41
CA GLY A 366 4.12 -38.69 14.62
C GLY A 366 3.26 -38.65 15.87
N LEU A 367 2.14 -37.93 15.90
CA LEU A 367 1.20 -37.87 17.02
C LEU A 367 -0.23 -38.13 16.59
N LYS A 368 -1.04 -38.64 17.54
CA LYS A 368 -2.48 -38.82 17.38
C LYS A 368 -3.24 -38.06 18.47
N SER A 369 -4.48 -37.73 18.19
CA SER A 369 -5.37 -37.15 19.20
C SER A 369 -5.53 -38.16 20.35
N GLY A 370 -5.40 -37.65 21.59
CA GLY A 370 -5.39 -38.47 22.80
C GLY A 370 -3.98 -38.81 23.33
N ASP A 371 -2.93 -38.67 22.53
CA ASP A 371 -1.56 -38.83 23.02
C ASP A 371 -1.27 -37.81 24.13
N ARG A 372 -0.48 -38.25 25.11
CA ARG A 372 0.01 -37.34 26.19
C ARG A 372 1.45 -36.97 25.90
N VAL A 373 1.73 -35.69 25.83
CA VAL A 373 3.07 -35.17 25.53
C VAL A 373 3.49 -34.12 26.57
N ILE A 374 4.77 -33.94 26.70
CA ILE A 374 5.31 -32.88 27.56
C ILE A 374 5.27 -31.57 26.81
N GLY A 375 4.61 -30.58 27.38
CA GLY A 375 4.56 -29.21 26.91
C GLY A 375 5.74 -28.38 27.46
N ASN A 376 5.49 -27.65 28.53
CA ASN A 376 6.55 -26.94 29.22
C ASN A 376 7.41 -27.90 30.06
N GLY A 377 8.73 -27.67 30.13
CA GLY A 377 9.69 -28.50 30.83
C GLY A 377 10.36 -29.56 29.96
N SER A 378 10.07 -29.65 28.68
CA SER A 378 10.70 -30.58 27.73
C SER A 378 12.22 -30.45 27.69
N LEU A 379 12.73 -29.21 27.73
CA LEU A 379 14.17 -28.90 27.74
C LEU A 379 14.83 -29.40 29.03
N PHE A 380 14.15 -29.28 30.17
CA PHE A 380 14.63 -29.78 31.43
C PHE A 380 14.87 -31.31 31.41
N LEU A 381 13.96 -32.05 30.79
CA LEU A 381 14.10 -33.49 30.59
C LEU A 381 15.26 -33.84 29.66
N GLN A 382 15.50 -33.06 28.62
CA GLN A 382 16.63 -33.29 27.75
C GLN A 382 17.95 -33.21 28.51
N PHE A 383 18.09 -32.22 29.42
CA PHE A 383 19.28 -32.11 30.28
C PHE A 383 19.36 -33.22 31.32
N ALA A 384 18.25 -33.57 31.97
CA ALA A 384 18.24 -34.67 32.98
C ALA A 384 18.61 -36.00 32.33
N ASN A 385 18.16 -36.29 31.13
CA ASN A 385 18.52 -37.48 30.37
C ASN A 385 20.00 -37.50 29.92
N SER A 386 20.58 -36.32 29.64
CA SER A 386 22.01 -36.22 29.31
C SER A 386 22.97 -36.45 30.48
N LEU A 387 22.48 -36.23 31.70
CA LEU A 387 23.28 -36.46 32.94
C LEU A 387 23.20 -37.92 33.44
N GLN A 388 22.28 -38.74 32.94
CA GLN A 388 22.13 -40.15 33.26
C GLN A 388 22.89 -41.10 32.31
N ARG A 389 23.48 -40.54 31.25
CA ARG A 389 24.42 -41.23 30.38
C ARG A 389 25.85 -40.97 30.80
#